data_ec5e37a8ae10d03d20ccf0e23fca0355
#
_entry.id   ec5e37a8ae10d03d20ccf0e23fca0355
#
_cell.length_a   1.000
_cell.length_b   1.000
_cell.length_c   1.000
_cell.angle_alpha   90.00
_cell.angle_beta   90.00
_cell.angle_gamma   90.00
#
_symmetry.space_group_name_H-M   'P 1'
#
loop_
_entity.id
_entity.type
_entity.pdbx_description
1 polymer ?
#
loop_
_entity_poly.entity_id
_entity_poly.type
_entity_poly.pdbx_seq_one_letter_code
_entity_poly.pdbx_strand_id
1 'polypeptide(L)'
;YIFNNSNNGFGSGHNVILKKLMDSNCNEKAEFHIILNADIVFEENTIEKMVDYMRKNPEIGQIGPKIYESSGEVNKSCRLLPTPLNLIFRRFFPIKSIVDKMDYNYEMRWCDYNSIMEVPILSGCLMFIRTDILKNVGMFDTRYFMYMEDYDLCRRIGQKYKVIFYPEVEIIHEHGKASYKTRKMMMAHINSAIKYFNKWGWFFDNERKTRNKECIKRYKK
;
A
#
# COMPACT_ATOMS: atom_id res chain seq x y z
N TYR A 1 -15.60 -12.96 -14.03
CA TYR A 1 -15.40 -13.63 -12.74
C TYR A 1 -14.44 -14.81 -12.89
N ILE A 2 -13.45 -14.91 -12.03
CA ILE A 2 -12.50 -16.03 -12.00
C ILE A 2 -12.57 -16.65 -10.61
N PHE A 3 -13.01 -17.92 -10.60
CA PHE A 3 -13.02 -18.72 -9.38
C PHE A 3 -11.63 -19.33 -9.13
N ASN A 4 -11.11 -19.11 -7.92
CA ASN A 4 -9.86 -19.73 -7.48
C ASN A 4 -10.14 -20.76 -6.40
N ASN A 5 -9.85 -22.05 -6.65
CA ASN A 5 -10.11 -23.15 -5.73
C ASN A 5 -9.25 -23.14 -4.46
N SER A 6 -8.28 -22.24 -4.35
CA SER A 6 -7.34 -22.20 -3.24
C SER A 6 -7.20 -20.80 -2.67
N ASN A 7 -7.12 -20.68 -1.34
CA ASN A 7 -6.76 -19.45 -0.67
C ASN A 7 -5.26 -19.41 -0.35
N ASN A 8 -4.48 -18.92 -1.30
CA ASN A 8 -3.03 -18.79 -1.19
C ASN A 8 -2.59 -17.40 -0.70
N GLY A 9 -3.53 -16.58 -0.22
CA GLY A 9 -3.33 -15.25 0.29
C GLY A 9 -3.68 -14.15 -0.72
N PHE A 10 -3.73 -12.91 -0.22
CA PHE A 10 -4.21 -11.74 -0.96
C PHE A 10 -3.44 -11.51 -2.26
N GLY A 11 -2.12 -11.35 -2.19
CA GLY A 11 -1.30 -11.11 -3.37
C GLY A 11 -1.32 -12.25 -4.38
N SER A 12 -1.40 -13.51 -3.91
CA SER A 12 -1.51 -14.68 -4.79
C SER A 12 -2.82 -14.68 -5.58
N GLY A 13 -3.93 -14.27 -4.95
CA GLY A 13 -5.22 -14.14 -5.63
C GLY A 13 -5.17 -13.12 -6.76
N HIS A 14 -4.62 -11.92 -6.52
CA HIS A 14 -4.45 -10.90 -7.54
C HIS A 14 -3.49 -11.33 -8.65
N ASN A 15 -2.43 -12.06 -8.33
CA ASN A 15 -1.48 -12.53 -9.33
C ASN A 15 -2.09 -13.46 -10.39
N VAL A 16 -3.22 -14.11 -10.10
CA VAL A 16 -3.93 -14.93 -11.10
C VAL A 16 -4.38 -14.07 -12.29
N ILE A 17 -4.91 -12.88 -11.99
CA ILE A 17 -5.33 -11.92 -13.04
C ILE A 17 -4.12 -11.23 -13.66
N LEU A 18 -3.18 -10.77 -12.84
CA LEU A 18 -1.99 -10.06 -13.32
C LEU A 18 -1.19 -10.89 -14.31
N LYS A 19 -1.05 -12.20 -14.08
CA LYS A 19 -0.41 -13.13 -15.02
C LYS A 19 -1.11 -13.15 -16.37
N LYS A 20 -2.45 -13.20 -16.38
CA LYS A 20 -3.22 -13.18 -17.63
C LYS A 20 -3.04 -11.87 -18.41
N LEU A 21 -3.09 -10.72 -17.70
CA LEU A 21 -2.90 -9.40 -18.32
C LEU A 21 -1.48 -9.18 -18.85
N MET A 22 -0.50 -9.88 -18.28
CA MET A 22 0.90 -9.78 -18.70
C MET A 22 1.28 -10.79 -19.78
N ASP A 23 0.41 -11.76 -20.07
CA ASP A 23 0.63 -12.71 -21.16
C ASP A 23 0.61 -11.97 -22.50
N SER A 24 1.68 -12.16 -23.30
CA SER A 24 1.83 -11.55 -24.61
C SER A 24 0.72 -11.96 -25.60
N ASN A 25 0.07 -13.09 -25.36
CA ASN A 25 -1.04 -13.63 -26.16
C ASN A 25 -2.41 -13.08 -25.71
N CYS A 26 -2.48 -12.27 -24.65
CA CYS A 26 -3.72 -11.65 -24.21
C CYS A 26 -4.07 -10.48 -25.15
N ASN A 27 -5.21 -10.58 -25.82
CA ASN A 27 -5.72 -9.51 -26.68
C ASN A 27 -6.25 -8.31 -25.87
N GLU A 28 -6.51 -8.49 -24.59
CA GLU A 28 -7.00 -7.46 -23.68
C GLU A 28 -5.81 -6.81 -22.95
N LYS A 29 -5.38 -5.65 -23.45
CA LYS A 29 -4.35 -4.85 -22.81
C LYS A 29 -4.99 -3.83 -21.87
N ALA A 30 -4.99 -4.10 -20.58
CA ALA A 30 -5.37 -3.11 -19.58
C ALA A 30 -4.23 -2.09 -19.37
N GLU A 31 -4.51 -0.80 -19.55
CA GLU A 31 -3.57 0.29 -19.28
C GLU A 31 -3.28 0.41 -17.77
N PHE A 32 -4.32 0.26 -16.97
CA PHE A 32 -4.27 0.33 -15.51
C PHE A 32 -4.91 -0.90 -14.90
N HIS A 33 -4.46 -1.23 -13.69
CA HIS A 33 -5.01 -2.29 -12.88
C HIS A 33 -5.43 -1.74 -11.51
N ILE A 34 -6.63 -2.10 -11.07
CA ILE A 34 -7.14 -1.73 -9.76
C ILE A 34 -7.13 -2.95 -8.85
N ILE A 35 -6.52 -2.81 -7.70
CA ILE A 35 -6.65 -3.73 -6.57
C ILE A 35 -7.57 -3.06 -5.58
N LEU A 36 -8.68 -3.71 -5.26
CA LEU A 36 -9.78 -3.12 -4.50
C LEU A 36 -10.29 -4.11 -3.47
N ASN A 37 -10.41 -3.66 -2.22
CA ASN A 37 -11.13 -4.40 -1.20
C ASN A 37 -12.65 -4.36 -1.47
N ALA A 38 -13.35 -5.43 -1.09
CA ALA A 38 -14.78 -5.57 -1.35
C ALA A 38 -15.67 -4.61 -0.52
N ASP A 39 -15.12 -3.96 0.50
CA ASP A 39 -15.77 -3.05 1.44
C ASP A 39 -15.40 -1.57 1.19
N ILE A 40 -15.11 -1.23 -0.06
CA ILE A 40 -14.84 0.14 -0.51
C ILE A 40 -16.05 0.71 -1.23
N VAL A 41 -16.42 1.92 -0.84
CA VAL A 41 -17.45 2.73 -1.52
C VAL A 41 -16.79 4.00 -2.07
N PHE A 42 -17.11 4.35 -3.31
CA PHE A 42 -16.61 5.55 -3.97
C PHE A 42 -17.67 6.13 -4.93
N GLU A 43 -17.53 7.41 -5.25
CA GLU A 43 -18.45 8.15 -6.11
C GLU A 43 -18.24 7.82 -7.60
N GLU A 44 -19.25 8.17 -8.42
CA GLU A 44 -19.11 8.20 -9.87
C GLU A 44 -17.90 9.06 -10.27
N ASN A 45 -17.28 8.72 -11.40
CA ASN A 45 -16.10 9.39 -11.96
C ASN A 45 -14.81 9.27 -11.12
N THR A 46 -14.80 8.49 -10.03
CA THR A 46 -13.58 8.23 -9.25
C THR A 46 -12.49 7.60 -10.10
N ILE A 47 -12.84 6.57 -10.86
CA ILE A 47 -11.90 5.82 -11.70
C ILE A 47 -11.42 6.67 -12.85
N GLU A 48 -12.30 7.41 -13.51
CA GLU A 48 -11.99 8.32 -14.62
C GLU A 48 -10.99 9.40 -14.19
N LYS A 49 -11.19 10.02 -13.03
CA LYS A 49 -10.23 10.99 -12.47
C LYS A 49 -8.85 10.38 -12.25
N MET A 50 -8.79 9.14 -11.73
CA MET A 50 -7.53 8.43 -11.52
C MET A 50 -6.85 8.10 -12.85
N VAL A 51 -7.59 7.66 -13.86
CA VAL A 51 -7.09 7.38 -15.22
C VAL A 51 -6.51 8.66 -15.83
N ASP A 52 -7.26 9.74 -15.82
CA ASP A 52 -6.85 11.03 -16.41
C ASP A 52 -5.59 11.58 -15.75
N TYR A 53 -5.52 11.50 -14.43
CA TYR A 53 -4.34 11.93 -13.67
C TYR A 53 -3.10 11.09 -14.02
N MET A 54 -3.24 9.77 -14.06
CA MET A 54 -2.14 8.87 -14.40
C MET A 54 -1.68 9.04 -15.86
N ARG A 55 -2.60 9.29 -16.80
CA ARG A 55 -2.25 9.54 -18.22
C ARG A 55 -1.43 10.81 -18.40
N LYS A 56 -1.75 11.86 -17.64
CA LYS A 56 -1.00 13.13 -17.66
C LYS A 56 0.37 13.05 -16.97
N ASN A 57 0.63 12.01 -16.17
CA ASN A 57 1.83 11.86 -15.37
C ASN A 57 2.46 10.45 -15.57
N PRO A 58 3.17 10.23 -16.68
CA PRO A 58 3.68 8.90 -17.04
C PRO A 58 4.76 8.36 -16.08
N GLU A 59 5.40 9.21 -15.29
CA GLU A 59 6.38 8.83 -14.27
C GLU A 59 5.76 8.20 -13.01
N ILE A 60 4.42 8.28 -12.89
CA ILE A 60 3.69 7.70 -11.76
C ILE A 60 3.38 6.24 -12.04
N GLY A 61 3.81 5.35 -11.15
CA GLY A 61 3.52 3.92 -11.21
C GLY A 61 2.27 3.51 -10.45
N GLN A 62 1.96 4.23 -9.35
CA GLN A 62 0.82 3.92 -8.49
C GLN A 62 0.26 5.20 -7.88
N ILE A 63 -1.08 5.24 -7.80
CA ILE A 63 -1.79 6.25 -7.00
C ILE A 63 -2.74 5.57 -6.01
N GLY A 64 -3.03 6.27 -4.92
CA GLY A 64 -4.05 5.89 -3.94
C GLY A 64 -4.84 7.10 -3.47
N PRO A 65 -6.14 6.94 -3.20
CA PRO A 65 -7.07 8.01 -2.85
C PRO A 65 -6.93 8.45 -1.40
N LYS A 66 -7.63 9.52 -1.05
CA LYS A 66 -7.96 9.86 0.32
C LYS A 66 -9.04 8.91 0.84
N ILE A 67 -8.81 8.35 2.00
CA ILE A 67 -9.66 7.30 2.56
C ILE A 67 -10.34 7.86 3.80
N TYR A 68 -11.66 7.69 3.86
CA TYR A 68 -12.44 7.93 5.07
C TYR A 68 -12.83 6.61 5.73
N GLU A 69 -12.85 6.58 7.04
CA GLU A 69 -13.48 5.52 7.82
C GLU A 69 -15.00 5.75 7.84
N SER A 70 -15.79 4.73 8.19
CA SER A 70 -17.26 4.86 8.33
C SER A 70 -17.68 5.93 9.32
N SER A 71 -16.80 6.32 10.24
CA SER A 71 -16.99 7.43 11.18
C SER A 71 -16.90 8.82 10.54
N GLY A 72 -16.47 8.91 9.28
CA GLY A 72 -16.15 10.18 8.61
C GLY A 72 -14.74 10.70 8.91
N GLU A 73 -13.94 10.01 9.73
CA GLU A 73 -12.57 10.40 10.00
C GLU A 73 -11.62 10.03 8.84
N VAL A 74 -10.66 10.90 8.55
CA VAL A 74 -9.62 10.63 7.55
C VAL A 74 -8.70 9.52 8.04
N ASN A 75 -8.70 8.41 7.33
CA ASN A 75 -7.76 7.32 7.56
C ASN A 75 -6.35 7.76 7.15
N LYS A 76 -5.39 7.61 8.07
CA LYS A 76 -3.98 7.90 7.80
C LYS A 76 -3.39 6.77 6.97
N SER A 77 -3.70 6.77 5.67
CA SER A 77 -3.39 5.68 4.73
C SER A 77 -1.96 5.68 4.20
N CYS A 78 -1.25 6.80 4.34
CA CYS A 78 0.16 6.92 3.94
C CYS A 78 1.09 6.42 5.04
N ARG A 79 2.21 5.80 4.66
CA ARG A 79 3.20 5.27 5.61
C ARG A 79 4.61 5.57 5.13
N LEU A 80 5.51 5.80 6.08
CA LEU A 80 6.94 5.69 5.83
C LEU A 80 7.33 4.21 5.66
N LEU A 81 8.50 3.93 5.09
CA LEU A 81 9.04 2.56 5.08
C LEU A 81 9.28 2.11 6.53
N PRO A 82 8.73 0.95 6.94
CA PRO A 82 8.70 0.54 8.33
C PRO A 82 10.05 0.11 8.87
N THR A 83 10.24 0.29 10.17
CA THR A 83 11.29 -0.35 10.95
C THR A 83 10.73 -1.56 11.71
N PRO A 84 11.57 -2.48 12.19
CA PRO A 84 11.11 -3.56 13.07
C PRO A 84 10.36 -3.07 14.31
N LEU A 85 10.75 -1.90 14.83
CA LEU A 85 10.04 -1.24 15.93
C LEU A 85 8.59 -0.89 15.57
N ASN A 86 8.34 -0.39 14.35
CA ASN A 86 7.00 -0.02 13.92
C ASN A 86 6.05 -1.21 13.74
N LEU A 87 6.54 -2.37 13.33
CA LEU A 87 5.67 -3.50 12.97
C LEU A 87 5.58 -4.58 14.03
N ILE A 88 6.70 -4.87 14.70
CA ILE A 88 6.81 -5.99 15.64
C ILE A 88 6.84 -5.48 17.07
N PHE A 89 7.85 -4.68 17.41
CA PHE A 89 8.14 -4.35 18.81
C PHE A 89 7.10 -3.43 19.43
N ARG A 90 6.46 -2.51 18.69
CA ARG A 90 5.43 -1.62 19.24
C ARG A 90 4.28 -2.36 19.92
N ARG A 91 3.96 -3.59 19.49
CA ARG A 91 2.89 -4.40 20.09
C ARG A 91 3.20 -4.90 21.49
N PHE A 92 4.48 -4.94 21.82
CA PHE A 92 4.99 -5.42 23.13
C PHE A 92 5.50 -4.29 24.00
N PHE A 93 5.46 -3.05 23.52
CA PHE A 93 5.97 -1.90 24.26
C PHE A 93 4.91 -1.42 25.26
N PRO A 94 5.24 -1.38 26.56
CA PRO A 94 4.25 -1.09 27.62
C PRO A 94 3.90 0.40 27.72
N ILE A 95 4.69 1.31 27.11
CA ILE A 95 4.54 2.75 27.27
C ILE A 95 3.81 3.32 26.04
N LYS A 96 2.51 3.59 26.23
CA LYS A 96 1.62 4.08 25.16
C LYS A 96 2.11 5.37 24.51
N SER A 97 2.64 6.34 25.27
CA SER A 97 3.13 7.63 24.74
C SER A 97 4.30 7.47 23.77
N ILE A 98 5.17 6.49 23.98
CA ILE A 98 6.27 6.17 23.05
C ILE A 98 5.70 5.55 21.77
N VAL A 99 4.76 4.61 21.90
CA VAL A 99 4.09 3.98 20.75
C VAL A 99 3.37 5.03 19.93
N ASP A 100 2.62 5.93 20.57
CA ASP A 100 1.90 7.01 19.88
C ASP A 100 2.84 7.94 19.10
N LYS A 101 4.00 8.28 19.66
CA LYS A 101 5.03 9.09 18.98
C LYS A 101 5.66 8.35 17.80
N MET A 102 5.88 7.04 17.93
CA MET A 102 6.36 6.21 16.82
C MET A 102 5.33 6.13 15.70
N ASP A 103 4.06 5.90 16.05
CA ASP A 103 2.96 5.83 15.10
C ASP A 103 2.70 7.18 14.44
N TYR A 104 2.79 8.29 15.18
CA TYR A 104 2.67 9.64 14.64
C TYR A 104 3.61 9.89 13.46
N ASN A 105 4.88 9.46 13.58
CA ASN A 105 5.85 9.59 12.50
C ASN A 105 5.61 8.57 11.39
N TYR A 106 5.47 7.30 11.75
CA TYR A 106 5.34 6.21 10.80
C TYR A 106 4.08 6.29 9.94
N GLU A 107 2.95 6.66 10.54
CA GLU A 107 1.65 6.82 9.89
C GLU A 107 1.47 8.22 9.28
N MET A 108 2.53 9.02 9.19
CA MET A 108 2.51 10.37 8.63
C MET A 108 1.34 11.22 9.17
N ARG A 109 1.01 11.08 10.49
CA ARG A 109 -0.12 11.79 11.14
C ARG A 109 0.08 13.29 11.18
N TRP A 110 1.28 13.77 10.86
CA TRP A 110 1.65 15.17 10.72
C TRP A 110 1.24 15.78 9.37
N CYS A 111 0.76 14.98 8.40
CA CYS A 111 0.19 15.49 7.15
C CYS A 111 -1.27 15.87 7.31
N ASP A 112 -1.71 16.88 6.56
CA ASP A 112 -3.11 17.31 6.49
C ASP A 112 -3.99 16.40 5.62
N TYR A 113 -3.38 15.59 4.74
CA TYR A 113 -4.06 14.74 3.77
C TYR A 113 -4.94 15.50 2.76
N ASN A 114 -4.62 16.76 2.47
CA ASN A 114 -5.34 17.59 1.50
C ASN A 114 -4.51 17.95 0.27
N SER A 115 -3.26 17.56 0.24
CA SER A 115 -2.34 17.85 -0.87
C SER A 115 -1.82 16.56 -1.51
N ILE A 116 -1.51 16.61 -2.80
CA ILE A 116 -0.85 15.51 -3.52
C ILE A 116 0.53 15.30 -2.92
N MET A 117 0.85 14.06 -2.56
CA MET A 117 2.12 13.71 -1.94
C MET A 117 2.74 12.48 -2.58
N GLU A 118 4.04 12.55 -2.85
CA GLU A 118 4.84 11.38 -3.14
C GLU A 118 5.24 10.70 -1.83
N VAL A 119 4.77 9.47 -1.63
CA VAL A 119 4.89 8.76 -0.35
C VAL A 119 5.55 7.39 -0.53
N PRO A 120 6.26 6.90 0.49
CA PRO A 120 6.90 5.58 0.38
C PRO A 120 5.91 4.41 0.27
N ILE A 121 4.79 4.47 1.00
CA ILE A 121 3.77 3.42 1.08
C ILE A 121 2.37 4.02 1.07
N LEU A 122 1.49 3.41 0.31
CA LEU A 122 0.04 3.62 0.33
C LEU A 122 -0.66 2.37 0.90
N SER A 123 -1.86 2.56 1.44
CA SER A 123 -2.71 1.46 1.88
C SER A 123 -3.08 0.54 0.72
N GLY A 124 -3.07 -0.77 0.98
CA GLY A 124 -3.46 -1.80 0.02
C GLY A 124 -4.97 -1.93 -0.24
N CYS A 125 -5.83 -1.15 0.45
CA CYS A 125 -7.29 -1.27 0.28
C CYS A 125 -7.80 -0.79 -1.08
N LEU A 126 -7.12 0.21 -1.68
CA LEU A 126 -7.25 0.59 -3.09
C LEU A 126 -5.88 0.97 -3.63
N MET A 127 -5.40 0.20 -4.61
CA MET A 127 -4.16 0.48 -5.34
C MET A 127 -4.50 0.61 -6.82
N PHE A 128 -4.27 1.78 -7.38
CA PHE A 128 -4.44 2.03 -8.82
C PHE A 128 -3.05 2.06 -9.45
N ILE A 129 -2.74 1.07 -10.29
CA ILE A 129 -1.39 0.77 -10.76
C ILE A 129 -1.35 0.79 -12.29
N ARG A 130 -0.31 1.39 -12.86
CA ARG A 130 -0.01 1.28 -14.29
C ARG A 130 0.43 -0.15 -14.60
N THR A 131 -0.27 -0.82 -15.49
CA THR A 131 -0.09 -2.27 -15.71
C THR A 131 1.28 -2.63 -16.29
N ASP A 132 1.80 -1.83 -17.20
CA ASP A 132 3.07 -2.08 -17.89
C ASP A 132 4.29 -2.09 -16.97
N ILE A 133 4.27 -1.29 -15.90
CA ILE A 133 5.40 -1.27 -14.94
C ILE A 133 5.57 -2.59 -14.21
N LEU A 134 4.50 -3.39 -14.07
CA LEU A 134 4.57 -4.69 -13.41
C LEU A 134 5.53 -5.67 -14.10
N LYS A 135 5.80 -5.46 -15.40
CA LYS A 135 6.84 -6.21 -16.13
C LYS A 135 8.25 -5.93 -15.56
N ASN A 136 8.48 -4.71 -15.07
CA ASN A 136 9.76 -4.24 -14.58
C ASN A 136 9.95 -4.39 -13.07
N VAL A 137 8.86 -4.29 -12.30
CA VAL A 137 8.89 -4.35 -10.84
C VAL A 137 8.41 -5.68 -10.29
N GLY A 138 7.76 -6.51 -11.13
CA GLY A 138 7.13 -7.78 -10.74
C GLY A 138 5.77 -7.58 -10.08
N MET A 139 5.01 -8.66 -10.01
CA MET A 139 3.70 -8.76 -9.36
C MET A 139 3.85 -8.82 -7.84
N PHE A 140 2.79 -9.15 -7.12
CA PHE A 140 2.86 -9.41 -5.69
C PHE A 140 3.82 -10.55 -5.36
N ASP A 141 4.58 -10.39 -4.29
CA ASP A 141 5.45 -11.41 -3.76
C ASP A 141 4.61 -12.43 -2.96
N THR A 142 4.47 -13.64 -3.48
CA THR A 142 3.61 -14.69 -2.92
C THR A 142 4.12 -15.29 -1.62
N ARG A 143 5.30 -14.89 -1.14
CA ARG A 143 5.77 -15.25 0.19
C ARG A 143 4.91 -14.68 1.31
N TYR A 144 4.23 -13.56 1.04
CA TYR A 144 3.27 -12.95 1.97
C TYR A 144 1.89 -13.56 1.75
N PHE A 145 1.37 -14.22 2.78
CA PHE A 145 -0.01 -14.70 2.73
C PHE A 145 -0.99 -13.54 2.84
N MET A 146 -0.73 -12.63 3.78
CA MET A 146 -1.53 -11.43 4.04
C MET A 146 -0.67 -10.43 4.82
N TYR A 147 -0.88 -9.13 4.58
CA TYR A 147 -0.08 -8.02 5.09
C TYR A 147 1.35 -7.98 4.51
N MET A 148 1.89 -6.81 4.35
CA MET A 148 3.22 -6.51 3.80
C MET A 148 3.38 -6.77 2.29
N GLU A 149 2.44 -7.44 1.61
CA GLU A 149 2.46 -7.61 0.15
C GLU A 149 2.28 -6.28 -0.58
N ASP A 150 1.41 -5.42 -0.05
CA ASP A 150 1.17 -4.05 -0.51
C ASP A 150 2.39 -3.15 -0.24
N TYR A 151 2.99 -3.25 0.94
CA TYR A 151 4.22 -2.55 1.31
C TYR A 151 5.39 -2.92 0.41
N ASP A 152 5.55 -4.20 0.15
CA ASP A 152 6.59 -4.71 -0.73
C ASP A 152 6.41 -4.23 -2.17
N LEU A 153 5.17 -4.25 -2.67
CA LEU A 153 4.86 -3.79 -4.02
C LEU A 153 5.06 -2.27 -4.15
N CYS A 154 4.51 -1.47 -3.22
CA CYS A 154 4.74 -0.02 -3.17
C CYS A 154 6.23 0.31 -3.14
N ARG A 155 7.02 -0.41 -2.32
CA ARG A 155 8.46 -0.19 -2.21
C ARG A 155 9.17 -0.47 -3.52
N ARG A 156 8.87 -1.58 -4.22
CA ARG A 156 9.45 -1.92 -5.51
C ARG A 156 9.05 -0.94 -6.62
N ILE A 157 7.79 -0.53 -6.63
CA ILE A 157 7.31 0.52 -7.55
C ILE A 157 8.10 1.81 -7.30
N GLY A 158 8.18 2.24 -6.06
CA GLY A 158 8.84 3.49 -5.70
C GLY A 158 10.37 3.51 -5.86
N GLN A 159 11.00 2.39 -6.23
CA GLN A 159 12.42 2.37 -6.67
C GLN A 159 12.62 2.88 -8.09
N LYS A 160 11.58 2.86 -8.92
CA LYS A 160 11.66 3.19 -10.35
C LYS A 160 10.65 4.24 -10.80
N TYR A 161 9.52 4.34 -10.08
CA TYR A 161 8.38 5.19 -10.41
C TYR A 161 7.91 5.93 -9.15
N LYS A 162 7.09 6.96 -9.32
CA LYS A 162 6.47 7.64 -8.20
C LYS A 162 5.27 6.86 -7.66
N VAL A 163 5.11 6.88 -6.34
CA VAL A 163 3.93 6.39 -5.60
C VAL A 163 3.25 7.61 -5.00
N ILE A 164 2.04 7.93 -5.45
CA ILE A 164 1.38 9.20 -5.19
C ILE A 164 0.10 9.01 -4.39
N PHE A 165 0.01 9.72 -3.28
CA PHE A 165 -1.25 9.98 -2.60
C PHE A 165 -2.00 11.08 -3.36
N TYR A 166 -3.22 10.79 -3.83
CA TYR A 166 -4.03 11.65 -4.68
C TYR A 166 -5.37 11.99 -3.99
N PRO A 167 -5.43 13.08 -3.20
CA PRO A 167 -6.58 13.41 -2.36
C PRO A 167 -7.78 14.00 -3.13
N GLU A 168 -7.64 14.30 -4.42
CA GLU A 168 -8.75 14.77 -5.26
C GLU A 168 -9.77 13.66 -5.55
N VAL A 169 -9.43 12.42 -5.18
CA VAL A 169 -10.30 11.26 -5.18
C VAL A 169 -10.46 10.76 -3.75
N GLU A 170 -11.70 10.61 -3.32
CA GLU A 170 -12.06 10.20 -1.97
C GLU A 170 -12.84 8.88 -2.01
N ILE A 171 -12.61 8.03 -1.03
CA ILE A 171 -13.31 6.75 -0.86
C ILE A 171 -13.68 6.53 0.61
N ILE A 172 -14.68 5.70 0.85
CA ILE A 172 -15.06 5.23 2.18
C ILE A 172 -14.65 3.76 2.30
N HIS A 173 -13.95 3.42 3.37
CA HIS A 173 -13.59 2.04 3.71
C HIS A 173 -14.40 1.60 4.92
N GLU A 174 -15.41 0.76 4.68
CA GLU A 174 -16.42 0.44 5.71
C GLU A 174 -15.90 -0.42 6.86
N HIS A 175 -14.89 -1.25 6.65
CA HIS A 175 -14.39 -2.21 7.63
C HIS A 175 -12.89 -2.07 7.90
N GLY A 176 -12.50 -1.04 8.63
CA GLY A 176 -11.12 -0.90 9.09
C GLY A 176 -10.72 -1.91 10.19
N LYS A 177 -9.46 -2.39 10.14
CA LYS A 177 -8.74 -3.05 11.28
C LYS A 177 -9.06 -4.52 11.59
N ALA A 178 -9.32 -5.36 10.59
CA ALA A 178 -9.47 -6.82 10.79
C ALA A 178 -8.22 -7.49 11.43
N SER A 179 -7.02 -6.93 11.24
CA SER A 179 -5.75 -7.47 11.76
C SER A 179 -5.63 -7.54 13.28
N TYR A 180 -6.47 -6.80 14.01
CA TYR A 180 -6.47 -6.80 15.47
C TYR A 180 -7.46 -7.80 16.09
N LYS A 181 -8.32 -8.44 15.28
CA LYS A 181 -9.46 -9.22 15.79
C LYS A 181 -9.15 -10.67 16.15
N THR A 182 -8.09 -11.30 15.61
CA THR A 182 -7.79 -12.69 15.90
C THR A 182 -6.31 -12.98 16.07
N ARG A 183 -5.96 -13.99 16.92
CA ARG A 183 -4.57 -14.47 17.06
C ARG A 183 -3.97 -14.96 15.73
N LYS A 184 -4.79 -15.59 14.87
CA LYS A 184 -4.37 -16.07 13.55
C LYS A 184 -3.92 -14.92 12.66
N MET A 185 -4.66 -13.81 12.62
CA MET A 185 -4.32 -12.64 11.81
C MET A 185 -3.09 -11.91 12.36
N MET A 186 -2.95 -11.86 13.69
CA MET A 186 -1.75 -11.32 14.33
C MET A 186 -0.50 -12.12 13.95
N MET A 187 -0.56 -13.45 14.00
CA MET A 187 0.56 -14.32 13.61
C MET A 187 0.89 -14.18 12.12
N ALA A 188 -0.12 -14.06 11.24
CA ALA A 188 0.09 -13.79 9.83
C ALA A 188 0.83 -12.47 9.62
N HIS A 189 0.45 -11.41 10.33
CA HIS A 189 1.13 -10.12 10.24
C HIS A 189 2.59 -10.18 10.73
N ILE A 190 2.85 -10.83 11.86
CA ILE A 190 4.23 -10.98 12.39
C ILE A 190 5.09 -11.79 11.41
N ASN A 191 4.56 -12.90 10.89
CA ASN A 191 5.28 -13.74 9.92
C ASN A 191 5.60 -12.97 8.64
N SER A 192 4.64 -12.20 8.12
CA SER A 192 4.85 -11.33 6.95
C SER A 192 5.86 -10.22 7.23
N ALA A 193 5.84 -9.62 8.43
CA ALA A 193 6.83 -8.62 8.82
C ALA A 193 8.26 -9.22 8.89
N ILE A 194 8.41 -10.43 9.43
CA ILE A 194 9.70 -11.15 9.45
C ILE A 194 10.19 -11.37 8.01
N LYS A 195 9.34 -11.86 7.11
CA LYS A 195 9.69 -12.06 5.70
C LYS A 195 10.08 -10.75 5.01
N TYR A 196 9.37 -9.66 5.33
CA TYR A 196 9.67 -8.33 4.82
C TYR A 196 11.06 -7.87 5.24
N PHE A 197 11.40 -7.97 6.54
CA PHE A 197 12.71 -7.56 7.01
C PHE A 197 13.84 -8.50 6.58
N ASN A 198 13.57 -9.79 6.38
CA ASN A 198 14.54 -10.72 5.78
C ASN A 198 14.86 -10.36 4.32
N LYS A 199 13.90 -9.79 3.60
CA LYS A 199 14.09 -9.33 2.22
C LYS A 199 14.80 -7.96 2.15
N TRP A 200 14.39 -7.00 3.00
CA TRP A 200 14.75 -5.59 2.86
C TRP A 200 15.79 -5.12 3.90
N GLY A 201 16.10 -5.94 4.87
CA GLY A 201 17.02 -5.61 5.97
C GLY A 201 16.31 -5.19 7.26
N TRP A 202 16.81 -5.72 8.36
CA TRP A 202 16.29 -5.46 9.69
C TRP A 202 16.70 -4.07 10.21
N PHE A 203 17.99 -3.84 10.29
CA PHE A 203 18.57 -2.63 10.91
C PHE A 203 19.27 -1.75 9.87
N PHE A 204 20.00 -2.37 8.96
CA PHE A 204 20.76 -1.69 7.91
C PHE A 204 19.97 -1.69 6.60
N ASP A 205 19.31 -0.56 6.31
CA ASP A 205 18.48 -0.35 5.12
C ASP A 205 18.63 1.11 4.69
N ASN A 206 19.58 1.35 3.79
CA ASN A 206 19.91 2.69 3.32
C ASN A 206 18.76 3.30 2.50
N GLU A 207 18.07 2.50 1.71
CA GLU A 207 16.91 2.95 0.94
C GLU A 207 15.81 3.48 1.88
N ARG A 208 15.47 2.71 2.93
CA ARG A 208 14.52 3.14 3.94
C ARG A 208 14.91 4.48 4.57
N LYS A 209 16.17 4.61 4.98
CA LYS A 209 16.66 5.86 5.59
C LYS A 209 16.54 7.05 4.64
N THR A 210 16.96 6.88 3.40
CA THR A 210 16.97 7.96 2.40
C THR A 210 15.54 8.37 2.05
N ARG A 211 14.69 7.43 1.63
CA ARG A 211 13.32 7.73 1.21
C ARG A 211 12.47 8.31 2.34
N ASN A 212 12.59 7.78 3.56
CA ASN A 212 11.88 8.33 4.71
C ASN A 212 12.35 9.75 5.03
N LYS A 213 13.65 10.00 5.01
CA LYS A 213 14.22 11.34 5.24
C LYS A 213 13.75 12.35 4.20
N GLU A 214 13.75 11.98 2.93
CA GLU A 214 13.27 12.83 1.83
C GLU A 214 11.79 13.15 1.96
N CYS A 215 10.96 12.15 2.25
CA CYS A 215 9.52 12.32 2.47
C CYS A 215 9.26 13.27 3.65
N ILE A 216 9.92 13.06 4.79
CA ILE A 216 9.80 13.92 5.96
C ILE A 216 10.25 15.34 5.63
N LYS A 217 11.41 15.50 4.99
CA LYS A 217 11.92 16.84 4.63
C LYS A 217 10.98 17.61 3.70
N ARG A 218 10.30 16.89 2.80
CA ARG A 218 9.40 17.50 1.80
C ARG A 218 8.07 17.95 2.40
N TYR A 219 7.50 17.19 3.33
CA TYR A 219 6.11 17.38 3.75
C TYR A 219 5.90 17.66 5.24
N LYS A 220 6.86 17.38 6.11
CA LYS A 220 6.75 17.69 7.55
C LYS A 220 7.21 19.13 7.78
N LYS A 221 6.24 20.00 8.00
CA LYS A 221 6.45 21.41 8.39
C LYS A 221 6.78 21.52 9.87
#